data_2cd984687e8bc9fb806e261eb4379d91
#
_entry.id   2cd984687e8bc9fb806e261eb4379d91
#
_cell.length_a   1.000
_cell.length_b   1.000
_cell.length_c   1.000
_cell.angle_alpha   90.00
_cell.angle_beta   90.00
_cell.angle_gamma   90.00
#
_symmetry.space_group_name_H-M   'P 1'
#
loop_
_entity.id
_entity.type
_entity.pdbx_description
1 polymer ?
#
loop_
_entity_poly.entity_id
_entity_poly.type
_entity_poly.pdbx_seq_one_letter_code
_entity_poly.pdbx_strand_id
1 'polypeptide(L)'
;MTIQERLSAAVAASAADLPGPELLPERLAKASAAVLPVDGAGISLFFVSDRRLPLGASDNRAAEAERLQFTVGEGPCLSAHAEGRELIADEDTIRSRWPAFYDELATRSDIRGVVSLPLEDELRGFGALDLYVTPPNDVRTVPLFDARTVAREVSAIFQTVSHPASRRADGPPWMDAPAADRRSLVWQAMGVVNAGLEVSSADALALLRAHAYSLGRDLDDLASAVLNRELPLEQLALDGDIIR
;
A
#
# COMPACT_ATOMS: atom_id res chain seq x y z
N MET A 1 29.96 -4.07 6.16
CA MET A 1 28.95 -3.74 5.14
C MET A 1 27.98 -2.71 5.71
N THR A 2 27.83 -1.61 5.02
CA THR A 2 26.81 -0.59 5.35
C THR A 2 25.40 -1.12 5.08
N ILE A 3 24.37 -0.43 5.59
CA ILE A 3 22.98 -0.82 5.32
C ILE A 3 22.67 -0.73 3.81
N GLN A 4 23.25 0.26 3.12
CA GLN A 4 23.11 0.44 1.67
C GLN A 4 23.72 -0.72 0.88
N GLU A 5 24.92 -1.18 1.22
CA GLU A 5 25.56 -2.34 0.60
C GLU A 5 24.74 -3.63 0.85
N ARG A 6 24.19 -3.79 2.05
CA ARG A 6 23.31 -4.93 2.37
C ARG A 6 22.02 -4.91 1.55
N LEU A 7 21.39 -3.72 1.43
CA LEU A 7 20.18 -3.54 0.63
C LEU A 7 20.44 -3.88 -0.84
N SER A 8 21.50 -3.31 -1.43
CA SER A 8 21.88 -3.58 -2.83
C SER A 8 22.13 -5.06 -3.08
N ALA A 9 22.83 -5.74 -2.16
CA ALA A 9 23.07 -7.17 -2.24
C ALA A 9 21.77 -7.99 -2.14
N ALA A 10 20.85 -7.60 -1.26
CA ALA A 10 19.55 -8.27 -1.08
C ALA A 10 18.64 -8.07 -2.31
N VAL A 11 18.62 -6.88 -2.90
CA VAL A 11 17.88 -6.62 -4.17
C VAL A 11 18.44 -7.48 -5.30
N ALA A 12 19.76 -7.57 -5.43
CA ALA A 12 20.39 -8.40 -6.45
C ALA A 12 20.09 -9.89 -6.24
N ALA A 13 20.13 -10.37 -5.00
CA ALA A 13 19.81 -11.77 -4.67
C ALA A 13 18.35 -12.12 -5.00
N SER A 14 17.42 -11.21 -4.80
CA SER A 14 15.99 -11.42 -5.11
C SER A 14 15.70 -11.49 -6.62
N ALA A 15 16.61 -11.03 -7.48
CA ALA A 15 16.37 -10.93 -8.91
C ALA A 15 16.22 -12.32 -9.60
N ALA A 16 16.75 -13.39 -8.99
CA ALA A 16 16.58 -14.74 -9.51
C ALA A 16 15.14 -15.25 -9.34
N ASP A 17 14.51 -14.94 -8.21
CA ASP A 17 13.13 -15.36 -7.90
C ASP A 17 12.08 -14.40 -8.48
N LEU A 18 12.44 -13.15 -8.68
CA LEU A 18 11.58 -12.06 -9.14
C LEU A 18 12.22 -11.36 -10.37
N PRO A 19 12.27 -12.03 -11.54
CA PRO A 19 13.14 -11.64 -12.64
C PRO A 19 12.68 -10.44 -13.46
N GLY A 20 11.42 -10.04 -13.44
CA GLY A 20 10.90 -8.96 -14.28
C GLY A 20 11.21 -7.55 -13.75
N PRO A 21 11.34 -6.53 -14.61
CA PRO A 21 11.50 -5.15 -14.17
C PRO A 21 10.26 -4.60 -13.46
N GLU A 22 9.07 -5.11 -13.77
CA GLU A 22 7.79 -4.83 -13.10
C GLU A 22 7.79 -5.32 -11.64
N LEU A 23 8.58 -6.34 -11.31
CA LEU A 23 8.73 -6.91 -9.97
C LEU A 23 9.78 -6.18 -9.10
N LEU A 24 10.36 -5.08 -9.61
CA LEU A 24 11.33 -4.29 -8.83
C LEU A 24 10.76 -3.80 -7.49
N PRO A 25 9.51 -3.30 -7.39
CA PRO A 25 8.94 -2.91 -6.09
C PRO A 25 8.87 -4.05 -5.09
N GLU A 26 8.52 -5.26 -5.54
CA GLU A 26 8.47 -6.43 -4.68
C GLU A 26 9.87 -6.85 -4.22
N ARG A 27 10.89 -6.80 -5.11
CA ARG A 27 12.29 -7.01 -4.73
C ARG A 27 12.77 -6.01 -3.69
N LEU A 28 12.41 -4.73 -3.84
CA LEU A 28 12.77 -3.67 -2.90
C LEU A 28 12.11 -3.88 -1.53
N ALA A 29 10.82 -4.23 -1.50
CA ALA A 29 10.12 -4.56 -0.26
C ALA A 29 10.75 -5.77 0.43
N LYS A 30 11.01 -6.85 -0.31
CA LYS A 30 11.66 -8.07 0.19
C LYS A 30 13.07 -7.80 0.73
N ALA A 31 13.85 -7.01 -0.01
CA ALA A 31 15.19 -6.60 0.42
C ALA A 31 15.15 -5.71 1.68
N SER A 32 14.20 -4.79 1.76
CA SER A 32 14.01 -3.93 2.95
C SER A 32 13.72 -4.76 4.20
N ALA A 33 12.81 -5.74 4.10
CA ALA A 33 12.52 -6.65 5.20
C ALA A 33 13.72 -7.54 5.56
N ALA A 34 14.55 -7.93 4.58
CA ALA A 34 15.73 -8.78 4.83
C ALA A 34 16.88 -8.06 5.53
N VAL A 35 17.00 -6.72 5.41
CA VAL A 35 18.13 -5.97 5.96
C VAL A 35 17.81 -5.21 7.24
N LEU A 36 16.53 -5.08 7.58
CA LEU A 36 16.04 -4.46 8.81
C LEU A 36 15.47 -5.53 9.76
N PRO A 37 15.46 -5.30 11.08
CA PRO A 37 14.84 -6.21 12.04
C PRO A 37 13.31 -6.04 12.06
N VAL A 38 12.66 -6.41 10.96
CA VAL A 38 11.22 -6.35 10.76
C VAL A 38 10.71 -7.64 10.12
N ASP A 39 9.42 -7.90 10.21
CA ASP A 39 8.82 -9.16 9.76
C ASP A 39 8.20 -9.06 8.37
N GLY A 40 8.10 -7.84 7.84
CA GLY A 40 7.60 -7.58 6.50
C GLY A 40 7.79 -6.13 6.08
N ALA A 41 7.64 -5.86 4.79
CA ALA A 41 7.67 -4.51 4.24
C ALA A 41 6.71 -4.37 3.06
N GLY A 42 6.18 -3.16 2.87
CA GLY A 42 5.35 -2.80 1.73
C GLY A 42 5.77 -1.46 1.14
N ILE A 43 5.57 -1.29 -0.16
CA ILE A 43 5.86 -0.04 -0.88
C ILE A 43 4.62 0.39 -1.63
N SER A 44 4.21 1.64 -1.41
CA SER A 44 3.06 2.25 -2.07
C SER A 44 3.41 3.62 -2.65
N LEU A 45 2.74 3.98 -3.76
CA LEU A 45 2.74 5.35 -4.29
C LEU A 45 1.36 5.98 -4.13
N PHE A 46 1.34 7.32 -4.07
CA PHE A 46 0.17 8.17 -3.97
C PHE A 46 0.19 9.17 -5.12
N PHE A 47 -0.77 9.11 -6.02
CA PHE A 47 -0.85 10.03 -7.17
C PHE A 47 -1.76 11.22 -6.91
N VAL A 48 -2.80 11.03 -6.11
CA VAL A 48 -3.70 12.03 -5.55
C VAL A 48 -4.14 11.53 -4.18
N SER A 49 -4.72 12.40 -3.34
CA SER A 49 -5.01 12.12 -1.93
C SER A 49 -5.72 10.79 -1.64
N ASP A 50 -6.51 10.29 -2.58
CA ASP A 50 -7.31 9.07 -2.47
C ASP A 50 -6.85 7.92 -3.39
N ARG A 51 -5.84 8.16 -4.23
CA ARG A 51 -5.30 7.15 -5.17
C ARG A 51 -3.95 6.62 -4.72
N ARG A 52 -4.00 5.72 -3.75
CA ARG A 52 -2.85 4.94 -3.30
C ARG A 52 -2.70 3.69 -4.18
N LEU A 53 -1.51 3.50 -4.70
CA LEU A 53 -1.13 2.35 -5.51
C LEU A 53 -0.12 1.51 -4.73
N PRO A 54 -0.48 0.32 -4.21
CA PRO A 54 0.49 -0.62 -3.69
C PRO A 54 1.33 -1.13 -4.86
N LEU A 55 2.65 -1.09 -4.73
CA LEU A 55 3.56 -1.52 -5.78
C LEU A 55 4.16 -2.90 -5.50
N GLY A 56 4.47 -3.17 -4.25
CA GLY A 56 5.09 -4.43 -3.87
C GLY A 56 5.08 -4.65 -2.36
N ALA A 57 5.14 -5.91 -1.96
CA ALA A 57 5.26 -6.33 -0.58
C ALA A 57 6.26 -7.47 -0.45
N SER A 58 6.87 -7.62 0.71
CA SER A 58 7.89 -8.66 0.98
C SER A 58 7.31 -10.07 1.02
N ASP A 59 6.07 -10.19 1.44
CA ASP A 59 5.33 -11.44 1.60
C ASP A 59 3.81 -11.20 1.62
N ASN A 60 3.04 -12.28 1.74
CA ASN A 60 1.57 -12.23 1.74
C ASN A 60 0.98 -11.48 2.94
N ARG A 61 1.63 -11.49 4.12
CA ARG A 61 1.15 -10.79 5.32
C ARG A 61 1.30 -9.28 5.13
N ALA A 62 2.45 -8.83 4.65
CA ALA A 62 2.67 -7.44 4.31
C ALA A 62 1.70 -6.97 3.21
N ALA A 63 1.50 -7.79 2.16
CA ALA A 63 0.54 -7.49 1.10
C ALA A 63 -0.90 -7.37 1.63
N GLU A 64 -1.29 -8.21 2.59
CA GLU A 64 -2.59 -8.11 3.26
C GLU A 64 -2.72 -6.80 4.05
N ALA A 65 -1.72 -6.44 4.86
CA ALA A 65 -1.74 -5.19 5.62
C ALA A 65 -1.84 -3.96 4.70
N GLU A 66 -1.14 -3.98 3.55
CA GLU A 66 -1.24 -2.95 2.52
C GLU A 66 -2.68 -2.83 1.97
N ARG A 67 -3.33 -3.97 1.68
CA ARG A 67 -4.72 -3.99 1.18
C ARG A 67 -5.70 -3.48 2.22
N LEU A 68 -5.53 -3.88 3.48
CA LEU A 68 -6.42 -3.49 4.59
C LEU A 68 -6.42 -1.99 4.80
N GLN A 69 -5.25 -1.34 4.89
CA GLN A 69 -5.17 0.13 5.04
C GLN A 69 -5.94 0.85 3.94
N PHE A 70 -5.88 0.34 2.71
CA PHE A 70 -6.61 0.96 1.61
C PHE A 70 -8.10 0.66 1.66
N THR A 71 -8.49 -0.57 1.98
CA THR A 71 -9.89 -1.00 2.05
C THR A 71 -10.66 -0.19 3.09
N VAL A 72 -10.11 -0.06 4.29
CA VAL A 72 -10.77 0.71 5.35
C VAL A 72 -10.59 2.24 5.21
N GLY A 73 -9.60 2.66 4.44
CA GLY A 73 -9.33 4.09 4.19
C GLY A 73 -8.62 4.82 5.34
N GLU A 74 -8.05 4.06 6.29
CA GLU A 74 -7.25 4.60 7.38
C GLU A 74 -6.04 3.68 7.67
N GLY A 75 -5.05 4.21 8.36
CA GLY A 75 -3.87 3.47 8.77
C GLY A 75 -2.60 4.31 8.81
N PRO A 76 -1.50 3.73 9.34
CA PRO A 76 -0.22 4.42 9.47
C PRO A 76 0.33 4.98 8.16
N CYS A 77 0.26 4.22 7.07
CA CYS A 77 0.75 4.62 5.75
C CYS A 77 0.05 5.87 5.21
N LEU A 78 -1.29 5.87 5.25
CA LEU A 78 -2.11 6.99 4.78
C LEU A 78 -1.84 8.25 5.62
N SER A 79 -1.70 8.08 6.94
CA SER A 79 -1.40 9.19 7.86
C SER A 79 0.04 9.70 7.70
N ALA A 80 1.03 8.81 7.53
CA ALA A 80 2.41 9.22 7.28
C ALA A 80 2.54 10.05 6.00
N HIS A 81 1.83 9.62 4.94
CA HIS A 81 1.75 10.37 3.69
C HIS A 81 1.09 11.74 3.88
N ALA A 82 -0.09 11.79 4.52
CA ALA A 82 -0.83 13.03 4.75
C ALA A 82 -0.09 14.03 5.64
N GLU A 83 0.61 13.53 6.68
CA GLU A 83 1.38 14.34 7.62
C GLU A 83 2.79 14.69 7.09
N GLY A 84 3.26 14.04 6.02
CA GLY A 84 4.59 14.24 5.43
C GLY A 84 5.74 13.88 6.37
N ARG A 85 5.51 12.99 7.33
CA ARG A 85 6.49 12.55 8.33
C ARG A 85 6.35 11.07 8.64
N GLU A 86 7.42 10.48 9.15
CA GLU A 86 7.39 9.11 9.64
C GLU A 86 6.39 8.93 10.79
N LEU A 87 5.78 7.76 10.82
CA LEU A 87 4.93 7.30 11.92
C LEU A 87 5.41 5.96 12.44
N ILE A 88 5.48 5.87 13.78
CA ILE A 88 5.79 4.64 14.49
C ILE A 88 4.55 4.30 15.30
N ALA A 89 3.94 3.19 15.00
CA ALA A 89 2.69 2.76 15.60
C ALA A 89 2.84 1.35 16.19
N ASP A 90 2.83 1.25 17.50
CA ASP A 90 2.65 0.00 18.22
C ASP A 90 1.17 -0.40 18.22
N GLU A 91 0.84 -1.56 18.77
CA GLU A 91 -0.52 -2.08 18.77
C GLU A 91 -1.54 -1.12 19.39
N ASP A 92 -1.18 -0.50 20.53
CA ASP A 92 -2.07 0.44 21.22
C ASP A 92 -2.30 1.71 20.40
N THR A 93 -1.27 2.19 19.71
CA THR A 93 -1.36 3.32 18.80
C THR A 93 -2.24 2.95 17.60
N ILE A 94 -2.08 1.78 16.99
CA ILE A 94 -2.89 1.33 15.86
C ILE A 94 -4.35 1.25 16.30
N ARG A 95 -4.63 0.59 17.42
CA ARG A 95 -5.99 0.42 17.98
C ARG A 95 -6.67 1.75 18.26
N SER A 96 -5.95 2.71 18.82
CA SER A 96 -6.53 3.99 19.22
C SER A 96 -6.71 4.98 18.07
N ARG A 97 -5.80 5.01 17.11
CA ARG A 97 -5.81 5.99 16.01
C ARG A 97 -6.55 5.52 14.77
N TRP A 98 -6.54 4.21 14.50
CA TRP A 98 -7.12 3.60 13.30
C TRP A 98 -7.87 2.32 13.69
N PRO A 99 -9.02 2.46 14.39
CA PRO A 99 -9.75 1.32 14.96
C PRO A 99 -10.27 0.34 13.89
N ALA A 100 -10.78 0.83 12.74
CA ALA A 100 -11.25 -0.03 11.67
C ALA A 100 -10.09 -0.81 11.03
N PHE A 101 -8.94 -0.19 10.86
CA PHE A 101 -7.74 -0.89 10.41
C PHE A 101 -7.26 -1.93 11.43
N TYR A 102 -7.28 -1.58 12.73
CA TYR A 102 -6.88 -2.51 13.79
C TYR A 102 -7.77 -3.76 13.82
N ASP A 103 -9.07 -3.59 13.75
CA ASP A 103 -10.04 -4.70 13.82
C ASP A 103 -9.82 -5.70 12.67
N GLU A 104 -9.64 -5.21 11.45
CA GLU A 104 -9.33 -6.05 10.30
C GLU A 104 -7.93 -6.68 10.40
N LEU A 105 -6.92 -5.89 10.77
CA LEU A 105 -5.55 -6.37 10.90
C LEU A 105 -5.43 -7.46 11.97
N ALA A 106 -6.08 -7.27 13.13
CA ALA A 106 -6.06 -8.23 14.22
C ALA A 106 -6.75 -9.56 13.89
N THR A 107 -7.73 -9.52 12.99
CA THR A 107 -8.48 -10.69 12.54
C THR A 107 -7.74 -11.48 11.46
N ARG A 108 -7.03 -10.79 10.56
CA ARG A 108 -6.44 -11.38 9.34
C ARG A 108 -4.93 -11.56 9.40
N SER A 109 -4.26 -10.97 10.39
CA SER A 109 -2.80 -10.95 10.49
C SER A 109 -2.31 -11.00 11.94
N ASP A 110 -1.09 -11.42 12.12
CA ASP A 110 -0.32 -11.37 13.37
C ASP A 110 0.51 -10.08 13.52
N ILE A 111 0.47 -9.17 12.55
CA ILE A 111 1.12 -7.85 12.63
C ILE A 111 0.49 -7.02 13.74
N ARG A 112 1.35 -6.46 14.60
CA ARG A 112 0.93 -5.61 15.75
C ARG A 112 1.72 -4.31 15.83
N GLY A 113 2.59 -4.06 14.85
CA GLY A 113 3.34 -2.82 14.79
C GLY A 113 3.68 -2.42 13.38
N VAL A 114 3.69 -1.11 13.11
CA VAL A 114 3.99 -0.53 11.80
C VAL A 114 4.89 0.68 11.95
N VAL A 115 5.95 0.73 11.14
CA VAL A 115 6.73 1.95 10.92
C VAL A 115 6.51 2.38 9.49
N SER A 116 5.85 3.52 9.29
CA SER A 116 5.59 4.09 7.97
C SER A 116 6.53 5.25 7.71
N LEU A 117 7.31 5.15 6.63
CA LEU A 117 8.33 6.12 6.22
C LEU A 117 7.93 6.72 4.87
N PRO A 118 7.68 8.05 4.78
CA PRO A 118 7.55 8.70 3.48
C PRO A 118 8.81 8.45 2.64
N LEU A 119 8.65 8.18 1.35
CA LEU A 119 9.79 8.17 0.44
C LEU A 119 10.36 9.59 0.32
N GLU A 120 11.64 9.67 0.02
CA GLU A 120 12.41 10.93 0.03
C GLU A 120 12.66 11.47 -1.38
N ASP A 121 13.33 12.61 -1.44
CA ASP A 121 13.75 13.31 -2.66
C ASP A 121 12.57 13.62 -3.61
N GLU A 122 12.67 13.26 -4.88
CA GLU A 122 11.64 13.52 -5.90
C GLU A 122 10.34 12.72 -5.65
N LEU A 123 10.38 11.67 -4.83
CA LEU A 123 9.21 10.89 -4.41
C LEU A 123 8.60 11.37 -3.10
N ARG A 124 9.12 12.46 -2.53
CA ARG A 124 8.56 13.08 -1.32
C ARG A 124 7.10 13.49 -1.59
N GLY A 125 6.19 13.00 -0.76
CA GLY A 125 4.76 13.20 -0.94
C GLY A 125 4.12 12.34 -2.04
N PHE A 126 4.88 11.40 -2.64
CA PHE A 126 4.35 10.48 -3.64
C PHE A 126 4.50 9.01 -3.28
N GLY A 127 5.14 8.67 -2.15
CA GLY A 127 5.30 7.28 -1.78
C GLY A 127 5.60 7.09 -0.30
N ALA A 128 5.44 5.83 0.13
CA ALA A 128 5.80 5.37 1.47
C ALA A 128 6.36 3.95 1.43
N LEU A 129 7.29 3.69 2.37
CA LEU A 129 7.76 2.38 2.76
C LEU A 129 7.15 2.05 4.11
N ASP A 130 6.37 1.00 4.18
CA ASP A 130 5.81 0.46 5.42
C ASP A 130 6.63 -0.74 5.88
N LEU A 131 6.99 -0.75 7.16
CA LEU A 131 7.72 -1.82 7.82
C LEU A 131 6.81 -2.44 8.89
N TYR A 132 6.58 -3.74 8.79
CA TYR A 132 5.65 -4.49 9.62
C TYR A 132 6.37 -5.31 10.66
N VAL A 133 5.83 -5.33 11.87
CA VAL A 133 6.42 -6.04 13.03
C VAL A 133 5.35 -6.92 13.66
N THR A 134 5.73 -8.17 13.97
CA THR A 134 4.90 -9.15 14.68
C THR A 134 5.51 -9.51 16.04
N PRO A 135 4.70 -9.76 17.07
CA PRO A 135 5.23 -10.23 18.33
C PRO A 135 6.05 -11.52 18.16
N PRO A 136 7.18 -11.68 18.90
CA PRO A 136 7.65 -10.86 20.01
C PRO A 136 8.45 -9.60 19.61
N ASN A 137 8.62 -9.33 18.31
CA ASN A 137 9.31 -8.13 17.84
C ASN A 137 8.51 -6.87 18.19
N ASP A 138 9.21 -5.73 18.32
CA ASP A 138 8.62 -4.45 18.73
C ASP A 138 9.10 -3.32 17.82
N VAL A 139 8.18 -2.48 17.37
CA VAL A 139 8.48 -1.31 16.50
C VAL A 139 9.53 -0.38 17.10
N ARG A 140 9.62 -0.33 18.44
CA ARG A 140 10.62 0.49 19.17
C ARG A 140 12.04 -0.02 18.99
N THR A 141 12.22 -1.27 18.56
CA THR A 141 13.54 -1.86 18.28
C THR A 141 14.02 -1.63 16.87
N VAL A 142 13.17 -1.11 15.98
CA VAL A 142 13.55 -0.80 14.61
C VAL A 142 14.53 0.39 14.59
N PRO A 143 15.74 0.23 14.04
CA PRO A 143 16.73 1.30 13.99
C PRO A 143 16.32 2.35 12.94
N LEU A 144 15.69 3.43 13.38
CA LEU A 144 15.11 4.44 12.50
C LEU A 144 16.12 5.08 11.55
N PHE A 145 17.37 5.23 11.97
CA PHE A 145 18.42 5.74 11.07
C PHE A 145 18.63 4.82 9.88
N ASP A 146 18.71 3.51 10.10
CA ASP A 146 18.85 2.50 9.05
C ASP A 146 17.57 2.44 8.20
N ALA A 147 16.40 2.49 8.82
CA ALA A 147 15.11 2.49 8.14
C ALA A 147 14.94 3.69 7.20
N ARG A 148 15.30 4.91 7.65
CA ARG A 148 15.34 6.11 6.79
C ARG A 148 16.35 5.96 5.65
N THR A 149 17.51 5.37 5.92
CA THR A 149 18.53 5.13 4.89
C THR A 149 17.98 4.17 3.83
N VAL A 150 17.28 3.09 4.24
CA VAL A 150 16.61 2.17 3.31
C VAL A 150 15.54 2.89 2.49
N ALA A 151 14.67 3.70 3.11
CA ALA A 151 13.65 4.47 2.40
C ALA A 151 14.25 5.42 1.34
N ARG A 152 15.36 6.07 1.64
CA ARG A 152 16.11 6.93 0.71
C ARG A 152 16.71 6.13 -0.46
N GLU A 153 17.33 4.99 -0.19
CA GLU A 153 17.88 4.13 -1.25
C GLU A 153 16.76 3.57 -2.16
N VAL A 154 15.62 3.17 -1.58
CA VAL A 154 14.43 2.78 -2.34
C VAL A 154 13.99 3.93 -3.26
N SER A 155 13.93 5.17 -2.74
CA SER A 155 13.59 6.35 -3.52
C SER A 155 14.56 6.56 -4.68
N ALA A 156 15.87 6.49 -4.44
CA ALA A 156 16.91 6.67 -5.45
C ALA A 156 16.84 5.62 -6.56
N ILE A 157 16.56 4.36 -6.20
CA ILE A 157 16.40 3.27 -7.18
C ILE A 157 15.17 3.52 -8.07
N PHE A 158 14.02 3.90 -7.49
CA PHE A 158 12.82 4.26 -8.26
C PHE A 158 13.07 5.42 -9.21
N GLN A 159 13.77 6.47 -8.78
CA GLN A 159 14.11 7.61 -9.62
C GLN A 159 14.97 7.19 -10.82
N THR A 160 15.98 6.36 -10.58
CA THR A 160 16.88 5.86 -11.64
C THR A 160 16.09 5.10 -12.71
N VAL A 161 15.16 4.26 -12.33
CA VAL A 161 14.34 3.45 -13.25
C VAL A 161 13.25 4.29 -13.93
N SER A 162 12.79 5.35 -13.28
CA SER A 162 11.76 6.26 -13.79
C SER A 162 12.33 7.40 -14.66
N HIS A 163 13.65 7.52 -14.78
CA HIS A 163 14.29 8.58 -15.57
C HIS A 163 13.82 8.53 -17.04
N PRO A 164 13.60 9.69 -17.70
CA PRO A 164 13.11 9.74 -19.09
C PRO A 164 13.94 8.93 -20.10
N ALA A 165 15.24 8.77 -19.87
CA ALA A 165 16.12 7.94 -20.71
C ALA A 165 15.83 6.42 -20.59
N SER A 166 15.16 6.00 -19.51
CA SER A 166 14.80 4.61 -19.25
C SER A 166 13.31 4.32 -19.53
N ARG A 167 12.52 5.37 -19.87
CA ARG A 167 11.08 5.25 -20.09
C ARG A 167 10.78 4.50 -21.39
N ARG A 168 9.94 3.47 -21.29
CA ARG A 168 9.15 2.99 -22.41
C ARG A 168 8.06 4.01 -22.76
N ALA A 169 7.47 3.92 -23.95
CA ALA A 169 6.36 4.80 -24.36
C ALA A 169 5.20 4.80 -23.35
N ASP A 170 5.02 3.71 -22.62
CA ASP A 170 3.88 3.43 -21.73
C ASP A 170 4.18 3.68 -20.24
N GLY A 171 5.31 4.28 -19.90
CA GLY A 171 5.68 4.59 -18.52
C GLY A 171 6.78 3.67 -17.94
N PRO A 172 7.09 3.81 -16.63
CA PRO A 172 8.08 2.95 -15.99
C PRO A 172 7.53 1.53 -15.80
N PRO A 173 8.39 0.48 -15.96
CA PRO A 173 7.97 -0.93 -15.92
C PRO A 173 7.23 -1.35 -14.64
N TRP A 174 7.51 -0.72 -13.50
CA TRP A 174 6.85 -1.04 -12.23
C TRP A 174 5.36 -0.62 -12.17
N MET A 175 4.87 0.15 -13.14
CA MET A 175 3.42 0.38 -13.27
C MET A 175 2.66 -0.88 -13.68
N ASP A 176 3.35 -1.84 -14.28
CA ASP A 176 2.80 -3.15 -14.63
C ASP A 176 2.98 -4.19 -13.50
N ALA A 177 3.29 -3.75 -12.28
CA ALA A 177 3.39 -4.62 -11.12
C ALA A 177 2.03 -5.30 -10.84
N PRO A 178 1.99 -6.60 -10.50
CA PRO A 178 0.74 -7.34 -10.28
C PRO A 178 -0.18 -6.71 -9.21
N ALA A 179 0.41 -6.06 -8.21
CA ALA A 179 -0.35 -5.32 -7.20
C ALA A 179 -0.98 -4.04 -7.77
N ALA A 180 -0.30 -3.36 -8.70
CA ALA A 180 -0.82 -2.19 -9.39
C ALA A 180 -1.98 -2.56 -10.33
N ASP A 181 -1.86 -3.66 -11.06
CA ASP A 181 -2.92 -4.17 -11.94
C ASP A 181 -4.20 -4.45 -11.17
N ARG A 182 -4.12 -5.17 -10.05
CA ARG A 182 -5.29 -5.41 -9.18
C ARG A 182 -5.93 -4.11 -8.71
N ARG A 183 -5.12 -3.12 -8.33
CA ARG A 183 -5.63 -1.83 -7.88
C ARG A 183 -6.28 -1.03 -9.00
N SER A 184 -5.88 -1.22 -10.26
CA SER A 184 -6.51 -0.57 -11.41
C SER A 184 -7.99 -0.91 -11.54
N LEU A 185 -8.40 -2.12 -11.12
CA LEU A 185 -9.80 -2.56 -11.09
C LEU A 185 -10.64 -1.70 -10.15
N VAL A 186 -10.06 -1.27 -9.02
CA VAL A 186 -10.77 -0.37 -8.08
C VAL A 186 -11.07 0.98 -8.73
N TRP A 187 -10.11 1.52 -9.49
CA TRP A 187 -10.32 2.79 -10.20
C TRP A 187 -11.36 2.67 -11.30
N GLN A 188 -11.38 1.54 -12.02
CA GLN A 188 -12.40 1.25 -13.03
C GLN A 188 -13.78 1.09 -12.38
N ALA A 189 -13.89 0.30 -11.30
CA ALA A 189 -15.14 0.14 -10.55
C ALA A 189 -15.66 1.46 -9.98
N MET A 190 -14.75 2.29 -9.44
CA MET A 190 -15.09 3.65 -8.98
C MET A 190 -15.71 4.48 -10.12
N GLY A 191 -15.14 4.42 -11.32
CA GLY A 191 -15.71 5.08 -12.52
C GLY A 191 -17.11 4.56 -12.88
N VAL A 192 -17.34 3.25 -12.79
CA VAL A 192 -18.64 2.62 -13.03
C VAL A 192 -19.67 3.06 -11.99
N VAL A 193 -19.30 3.07 -10.70
CA VAL A 193 -20.18 3.52 -9.62
C VAL A 193 -20.47 5.01 -9.72
N ASN A 194 -19.45 5.84 -9.99
CA ASN A 194 -19.61 7.28 -10.21
C ASN A 194 -20.64 7.58 -11.32
N ALA A 195 -20.48 6.92 -12.48
CA ALA A 195 -21.39 7.12 -13.61
C ALA A 195 -22.79 6.52 -13.39
N GLY A 196 -22.87 5.36 -12.74
CA GLY A 196 -24.13 4.65 -12.56
C GLY A 196 -25.03 5.19 -11.44
N LEU A 197 -24.43 5.76 -10.39
CA LEU A 197 -25.13 6.34 -9.26
C LEU A 197 -25.11 7.88 -9.25
N GLU A 198 -24.47 8.51 -10.23
CA GLU A 198 -24.34 9.98 -10.34
C GLU A 198 -23.72 10.63 -9.11
N VAL A 199 -22.76 9.95 -8.46
CA VAL A 199 -22.04 10.43 -7.27
C VAL A 199 -20.62 10.90 -7.62
N SER A 200 -19.97 11.65 -6.72
CA SER A 200 -18.56 12.03 -6.90
C SER A 200 -17.62 10.81 -6.86
N SER A 201 -16.41 10.94 -7.41
CA SER A 201 -15.40 9.87 -7.32
C SER A 201 -15.03 9.53 -5.87
N ALA A 202 -15.02 10.54 -4.98
CA ALA A 202 -14.76 10.33 -3.55
C ALA A 202 -15.90 9.52 -2.91
N ASP A 203 -17.16 9.87 -3.21
CA ASP A 203 -18.33 9.13 -2.71
C ASP A 203 -18.38 7.71 -3.26
N ALA A 204 -18.09 7.53 -4.56
CA ALA A 204 -18.01 6.21 -5.18
C ALA A 204 -16.98 5.31 -4.47
N LEU A 205 -15.80 5.84 -4.15
CA LEU A 205 -14.78 5.10 -3.39
C LEU A 205 -15.24 4.82 -1.96
N ALA A 206 -15.91 5.78 -1.31
CA ALA A 206 -16.45 5.59 0.04
C ALA A 206 -17.53 4.49 0.08
N LEU A 207 -18.44 4.45 -0.91
CA LEU A 207 -19.44 3.40 -1.05
C LEU A 207 -18.81 2.02 -1.25
N LEU A 208 -17.83 1.92 -2.15
CA LEU A 208 -17.10 0.68 -2.38
C LEU A 208 -16.40 0.18 -1.10
N ARG A 209 -15.73 1.09 -0.37
CA ARG A 209 -15.06 0.76 0.90
C ARG A 209 -16.03 0.30 1.96
N ALA A 210 -17.12 1.04 2.16
CA ALA A 210 -18.14 0.71 3.15
C ALA A 210 -18.74 -0.68 2.87
N HIS A 211 -19.01 -0.98 1.60
CA HIS A 211 -19.57 -2.27 1.20
C HIS A 211 -18.55 -3.41 1.35
N ALA A 212 -17.29 -3.19 0.95
CA ALA A 212 -16.22 -4.16 1.15
C ALA A 212 -16.03 -4.49 2.64
N TYR A 213 -15.98 -3.46 3.48
CA TYR A 213 -15.87 -3.61 4.94
C TYR A 213 -17.04 -4.36 5.54
N SER A 214 -18.30 -4.01 5.18
CA SER A 214 -19.50 -4.65 5.70
C SER A 214 -19.60 -6.15 5.34
N LEU A 215 -19.01 -6.54 4.21
CA LEU A 215 -18.98 -7.94 3.74
C LEU A 215 -17.71 -8.69 4.16
N GLY A 216 -16.77 -8.05 4.86
CA GLY A 216 -15.48 -8.63 5.19
C GLY A 216 -14.65 -9.04 3.96
N ARG A 217 -14.83 -8.33 2.83
CA ARG A 217 -14.15 -8.59 1.56
C ARG A 217 -13.05 -7.57 1.29
N ASP A 218 -12.05 -7.97 0.52
CA ASP A 218 -11.07 -7.04 -0.01
C ASP A 218 -11.72 -6.11 -1.05
N LEU A 219 -11.30 -4.85 -1.06
CA LEU A 219 -11.83 -3.86 -1.99
C LEU A 219 -11.53 -4.22 -3.45
N ASP A 220 -10.38 -4.85 -3.72
CA ASP A 220 -10.01 -5.30 -5.06
C ASP A 220 -10.96 -6.41 -5.57
N ASP A 221 -11.38 -7.32 -4.69
CA ASP A 221 -12.35 -8.39 -5.02
C ASP A 221 -13.75 -7.83 -5.21
N LEU A 222 -14.15 -6.85 -4.39
CA LEU A 222 -15.42 -6.16 -4.57
C LEU A 222 -15.46 -5.40 -5.89
N ALA A 223 -14.39 -4.70 -6.22
CA ALA A 223 -14.25 -3.98 -7.50
C ALA A 223 -14.42 -4.93 -8.69
N SER A 224 -13.78 -6.10 -8.63
CA SER A 224 -13.94 -7.13 -9.65
C SER A 224 -15.39 -7.58 -9.80
N ALA A 225 -16.11 -7.80 -8.69
CA ALA A 225 -17.51 -8.19 -8.69
C ALA A 225 -18.42 -7.10 -9.33
N VAL A 226 -18.14 -5.82 -9.08
CA VAL A 226 -18.84 -4.69 -9.72
C VAL A 226 -18.59 -4.69 -11.23
N LEU A 227 -17.34 -4.81 -11.65
CA LEU A 227 -16.97 -4.80 -13.07
C LEU A 227 -17.55 -5.98 -13.84
N ASN A 228 -17.61 -7.17 -13.21
CA ASN A 228 -18.20 -8.38 -13.77
C ASN A 228 -19.74 -8.39 -13.69
N ARG A 229 -20.37 -7.36 -13.11
CA ARG A 229 -21.82 -7.27 -12.86
C ARG A 229 -22.36 -8.35 -11.93
N GLU A 230 -21.52 -8.93 -11.10
CA GLU A 230 -21.90 -9.87 -10.04
C GLU A 230 -22.54 -9.15 -8.85
N LEU A 231 -22.16 -7.86 -8.64
CA LEU A 231 -22.73 -6.96 -7.66
C LEU A 231 -23.46 -5.82 -8.39
N PRO A 232 -24.81 -5.78 -8.34
CA PRO A 232 -25.59 -4.69 -8.90
C PRO A 232 -25.32 -3.35 -8.20
N LEU A 233 -25.29 -2.24 -8.95
CA LEU A 233 -25.00 -0.91 -8.39
C LEU A 233 -26.04 -0.46 -7.36
N GLU A 234 -27.28 -0.90 -7.51
CA GLU A 234 -28.38 -0.59 -6.59
C GLU A 234 -28.10 -1.10 -5.16
N GLN A 235 -27.29 -2.15 -5.01
CA GLN A 235 -26.87 -2.65 -3.70
C GLN A 235 -25.78 -1.78 -3.04
N LEU A 236 -25.09 -0.97 -3.83
CA LEU A 236 -24.11 0.00 -3.31
C LEU A 236 -24.78 1.32 -2.93
N ALA A 237 -25.96 1.61 -3.50
CA ALA A 237 -26.70 2.81 -3.15
C ALA A 237 -27.12 2.73 -1.67
N LEU A 238 -26.84 3.76 -0.91
CA LEU A 238 -27.42 3.93 0.41
C LEU A 238 -28.92 4.12 0.24
N ASP A 239 -29.74 3.39 1.04
CA ASP A 239 -31.18 3.56 1.03
C ASP A 239 -31.53 5.05 1.11
N GLY A 240 -32.40 5.52 0.20
CA GLY A 240 -32.58 6.91 -0.20
C GLY A 240 -33.05 7.95 0.83
N ASP A 241 -32.79 7.73 2.12
CA ASP A 241 -33.16 8.64 3.21
C ASP A 241 -31.99 9.46 3.79
N ILE A 242 -30.75 9.34 3.25
CA ILE A 242 -29.57 10.05 3.79
C ILE A 242 -29.08 11.21 2.89
N ILE A 243 -29.60 11.34 1.67
CA ILE A 243 -29.25 12.44 0.76
C ILE A 243 -30.52 13.21 0.36
N ARG A 244 -31.00 14.07 1.23
CA ARG A 244 -31.83 15.25 0.92
C ARG A 244 -31.35 16.43 1.71
#